data_930a51f68594cdca25a5f96b4038b11f
#
_entry.id   930a51f68594cdca25a5f96b4038b11f
#
_cell.length_a   1.000
_cell.length_b   1.000
_cell.length_c   1.000
_cell.angle_alpha   90.00
_cell.angle_beta   90.00
_cell.angle_gamma   90.00
#
_symmetry.space_group_name_H-M   'P 1'
#
loop_
_entity.id
_entity.type
_entity.pdbx_description
1 polymer ?
#
loop_
_entity_poly.entity_id
_entity_poly.type
_entity_poly.pdbx_seq_one_letter_code
_entity_poly.pdbx_strand_id
1 'polypeptide(L)'
;MDYDLWLILLDISNFQKRKLIERYKTPKNVYNNFEEILKENKIISKKLKNFQKDDMCYEILNLKETLDRKNIGYITYANPLYREKLSGILDTPYFLFYRGNIDIINKRSIGVVGARNYSSYGLTVTKLLTKELITNNITLISGGARGIDSIAHKTALDNNGYNISVLGCGIDIAYPSENKDLFSRIAENGVVISEFLLGTPPLRENFPRRNRIISGLSQGVIVIEASEKSGSLITARIALEQEKTVIAVPGSILYSGASGSNKLLRDGASICTDVQDLRVLLSLEHVNISPMKSTPEKSEILEIITDSPVHIDDIFKNTSVDRGSLYALLFEMQIKSEIICLPGNYYVRTI
;
A
#
# COMPACT_ATOMS: atom_id res chain seq x y z
N MET A 1 18.20 18.78 -24.38
CA MET A 1 18.69 17.70 -23.47
C MET A 1 17.92 17.76 -22.16
N ASP A 2 17.30 16.63 -21.76
CA ASP A 2 16.66 16.46 -20.47
C ASP A 2 17.68 15.91 -19.47
N TYR A 3 18.19 16.76 -18.59
CA TYR A 3 19.28 16.41 -17.68
C TYR A 3 18.82 15.48 -16.55
N ASP A 4 17.54 15.53 -16.17
CA ASP A 4 16.97 14.59 -15.20
C ASP A 4 16.95 13.17 -15.77
N LEU A 5 16.42 13.00 -16.98
CA LEU A 5 16.41 11.71 -17.68
C LEU A 5 17.83 11.21 -17.95
N TRP A 6 18.77 12.11 -18.29
CA TRP A 6 20.17 11.73 -18.44
C TRP A 6 20.73 11.13 -17.15
N LEU A 7 20.50 11.76 -16.00
CA LEU A 7 21.01 11.25 -14.73
C LEU A 7 20.23 9.99 -14.26
N ILE A 8 18.94 9.87 -14.59
CA ILE A 8 18.16 8.65 -14.37
C ILE A 8 18.78 7.46 -15.12
N LEU A 9 19.09 7.63 -16.39
CA LEU A 9 19.63 6.57 -17.23
C LEU A 9 21.11 6.23 -16.94
N LEU A 10 21.86 7.15 -16.33
CA LEU A 10 23.27 6.92 -16.04
C LEU A 10 23.45 5.68 -15.17
N ASP A 11 24.27 4.70 -15.61
CA ASP A 11 24.47 3.43 -14.91
C ASP A 11 25.37 3.56 -13.68
N ILE A 12 24.90 4.28 -12.68
CA ILE A 12 25.49 4.39 -11.35
C ILE A 12 24.43 4.16 -10.27
N SER A 13 24.83 3.86 -9.04
CA SER A 13 23.89 3.58 -7.95
C SER A 13 23.08 4.82 -7.56
N ASN A 14 21.88 4.59 -6.99
CA ASN A 14 21.06 5.66 -6.42
C ASN A 14 21.83 6.51 -5.41
N PHE A 15 22.64 5.87 -4.58
CA PHE A 15 23.51 6.56 -3.63
C PHE A 15 24.47 7.53 -4.35
N GLN A 16 25.14 7.08 -5.40
CA GLN A 16 26.06 7.93 -6.19
C GLN A 16 25.31 9.10 -6.84
N LYS A 17 24.16 8.85 -7.46
CA LYS A 17 23.31 9.91 -8.06
C LYS A 17 22.93 10.97 -7.02
N ARG A 18 22.49 10.55 -5.83
CA ARG A 18 22.14 11.48 -4.75
C ARG A 18 23.34 12.31 -4.29
N LYS A 19 24.51 11.68 -4.08
CA LYS A 19 25.74 12.38 -3.72
C LYS A 19 26.14 13.42 -4.74
N LEU A 20 25.95 13.15 -6.04
CA LEU A 20 26.17 14.13 -7.08
C LEU A 20 25.21 15.32 -6.97
N ILE A 21 23.92 15.09 -6.69
CA ILE A 21 22.94 16.17 -6.49
C ILE A 21 23.22 16.96 -5.20
N GLU A 22 23.64 16.30 -4.13
CA GLU A 22 24.04 16.99 -2.89
C GLU A 22 25.19 17.96 -3.15
N ARG A 23 26.18 17.58 -3.99
CA ARG A 23 27.36 18.39 -4.31
C ARG A 23 27.06 19.44 -5.38
N TYR A 24 26.49 19.05 -6.51
CA TYR A 24 26.31 19.91 -7.68
C TYR A 24 24.93 20.58 -7.76
N LYS A 25 23.99 20.26 -6.88
CA LYS A 25 22.64 20.83 -6.70
C LYS A 25 21.64 20.50 -7.78
N THR A 26 22.02 20.45 -9.06
CA THR A 26 21.11 20.17 -10.18
C THR A 26 21.69 19.13 -11.14
N PRO A 27 20.84 18.33 -11.82
CA PRO A 27 21.30 17.39 -12.86
C PRO A 27 22.09 18.09 -13.98
N LYS A 28 21.71 19.33 -14.35
CA LYS A 28 22.43 20.12 -15.34
C LYS A 28 23.87 20.40 -14.90
N ASN A 29 24.08 20.75 -13.64
CA ASN A 29 25.43 20.99 -13.13
C ASN A 29 26.26 19.69 -13.05
N VAL A 30 25.62 18.56 -12.72
CA VAL A 30 26.28 17.24 -12.79
C VAL A 30 26.75 16.95 -14.22
N TYR A 31 25.90 17.18 -15.22
CA TYR A 31 26.24 17.01 -16.62
C TYR A 31 27.39 17.91 -17.05
N ASN A 32 27.34 19.20 -16.70
CA ASN A 32 28.38 20.16 -17.08
C ASN A 32 29.75 19.83 -16.48
N ASN A 33 29.78 19.30 -15.25
CA ASN A 33 31.02 18.94 -14.56
C ASN A 33 31.38 17.44 -14.69
N PHE A 34 30.78 16.72 -15.63
CA PHE A 34 30.90 15.27 -15.70
C PHE A 34 32.33 14.77 -15.88
N GLU A 35 33.14 15.42 -16.68
CA GLU A 35 34.55 15.08 -16.91
C GLU A 35 35.38 15.21 -15.61
N GLU A 36 35.13 16.23 -14.81
CA GLU A 36 35.75 16.44 -13.52
C GLU A 36 35.34 15.34 -12.54
N ILE A 37 34.04 14.99 -12.50
CA ILE A 37 33.50 13.90 -11.69
C ILE A 37 34.21 12.58 -12.01
N LEU A 38 34.43 12.28 -13.29
CA LEU A 38 35.14 11.07 -13.67
C LEU A 38 36.60 11.03 -13.21
N LYS A 39 37.27 12.20 -13.22
CA LYS A 39 38.68 12.30 -12.73
C LYS A 39 38.76 12.09 -11.21
N GLU A 40 37.83 12.66 -10.47
CA GLU A 40 37.82 12.61 -9.00
C GLU A 40 37.29 11.29 -8.42
N ASN A 41 36.34 10.65 -9.10
CA ASN A 41 35.63 9.48 -8.59
C ASN A 41 36.00 8.19 -9.34
N LYS A 42 37.04 7.49 -8.83
CA LYS A 42 37.52 6.24 -9.42
C LYS A 42 36.45 5.15 -9.59
N ILE A 43 35.43 5.12 -8.71
CA ILE A 43 34.35 4.10 -8.77
C ILE A 43 33.44 4.41 -9.95
N ILE A 44 33.00 5.65 -10.10
CA ILE A 44 32.17 6.10 -11.23
C ILE A 44 32.96 5.96 -12.53
N SER A 45 34.21 6.42 -12.55
CA SER A 45 35.08 6.32 -13.71
C SER A 45 35.31 4.86 -14.18
N LYS A 46 35.53 3.94 -13.25
CA LYS A 46 35.69 2.51 -13.58
C LYS A 46 34.41 1.91 -14.19
N LYS A 47 33.24 2.29 -13.67
CA LYS A 47 31.94 1.80 -14.14
C LYS A 47 31.57 2.39 -15.51
N LEU A 48 31.93 3.64 -15.76
CA LEU A 48 31.61 4.39 -16.97
C LEU A 48 32.82 4.55 -17.92
N LYS A 49 33.75 3.60 -17.95
CA LYS A 49 35.06 3.70 -18.59
C LYS A 49 35.02 4.12 -20.09
N ASN A 50 33.98 3.72 -20.81
CA ASN A 50 33.81 4.02 -22.24
C ASN A 50 32.57 4.91 -22.49
N PHE A 51 32.02 5.52 -21.46
CA PHE A 51 30.79 6.29 -21.56
C PHE A 51 31.13 7.74 -21.96
N GLN A 52 30.52 8.20 -23.07
CA GLN A 52 30.52 9.60 -23.46
C GLN A 52 29.16 10.21 -23.11
N LYS A 53 29.14 11.37 -22.45
CA LYS A 53 27.92 11.99 -21.94
C LYS A 53 26.87 12.30 -23.01
N ASP A 54 27.29 12.48 -24.26
CA ASP A 54 26.43 12.82 -25.39
C ASP A 54 25.85 11.58 -26.09
N ASP A 55 26.37 10.37 -25.84
CA ASP A 55 25.92 9.11 -26.46
C ASP A 55 24.46 8.78 -26.10
N MET A 56 23.94 9.31 -24.98
CA MET A 56 22.59 9.01 -24.52
C MET A 56 21.49 9.86 -25.13
N CYS A 57 21.80 10.77 -26.06
CA CYS A 57 20.80 11.68 -26.63
C CYS A 57 19.61 10.93 -27.25
N TYR A 58 19.87 9.86 -28.00
CA TYR A 58 18.82 9.03 -28.60
C TYR A 58 17.97 8.29 -27.57
N GLU A 59 18.61 7.70 -26.56
CA GLU A 59 17.95 6.96 -25.48
C GLU A 59 17.06 7.89 -24.65
N ILE A 60 17.52 9.10 -24.35
CA ILE A 60 16.76 10.13 -23.62
C ILE A 60 15.53 10.56 -24.43
N LEU A 61 15.67 10.82 -25.72
CA LEU A 61 14.56 11.19 -26.59
C LEU A 61 13.51 10.09 -26.66
N ASN A 62 13.94 8.84 -26.89
CA ASN A 62 13.07 7.66 -26.96
C ASN A 62 12.34 7.42 -25.62
N LEU A 63 13.07 7.56 -24.51
CA LEU A 63 12.46 7.43 -23.18
C LEU A 63 11.41 8.53 -22.97
N LYS A 64 11.73 9.78 -23.30
CA LYS A 64 10.81 10.92 -23.16
C LYS A 64 9.55 10.72 -23.98
N GLU A 65 9.67 10.38 -25.28
CA GLU A 65 8.52 10.09 -26.15
C GLU A 65 7.66 8.94 -25.60
N THR A 66 8.31 7.91 -25.02
CA THR A 66 7.60 6.79 -24.42
C THR A 66 6.86 7.19 -23.15
N LEU A 67 7.46 8.01 -22.30
CA LEU A 67 6.84 8.57 -21.11
C LEU A 67 5.61 9.40 -21.46
N ASP A 68 5.76 10.33 -22.42
CA ASP A 68 4.68 11.21 -22.89
C ASP A 68 3.52 10.38 -23.48
N ARG A 69 3.80 9.42 -24.37
CA ARG A 69 2.80 8.56 -25.00
C ARG A 69 2.03 7.71 -23.98
N LYS A 70 2.68 7.25 -22.91
CA LYS A 70 2.08 6.40 -21.87
C LYS A 70 1.51 7.20 -20.69
N ASN A 71 1.57 8.53 -20.73
CA ASN A 71 1.21 9.42 -19.63
C ASN A 71 1.90 9.02 -18.31
N ILE A 72 3.22 8.85 -18.37
CA ILE A 72 4.08 8.51 -17.23
C ILE A 72 4.91 9.73 -16.88
N GLY A 73 4.76 10.23 -15.66
CA GLY A 73 5.63 11.24 -15.12
C GLY A 73 6.83 10.64 -14.38
N TYR A 74 7.78 11.51 -14.03
CA TYR A 74 8.86 11.14 -13.13
C TYR A 74 9.13 12.27 -12.13
N ILE A 75 9.65 11.91 -10.97
CA ILE A 75 10.12 12.82 -9.93
C ILE A 75 11.48 12.35 -9.44
N THR A 76 12.39 13.27 -9.17
CA THR A 76 13.77 12.94 -8.78
C THR A 76 14.12 13.49 -7.40
N TYR A 77 15.21 13.00 -6.82
CA TYR A 77 15.76 13.50 -5.54
C TYR A 77 16.14 14.99 -5.56
N ALA A 78 16.27 15.58 -6.74
CA ALA A 78 16.43 17.02 -6.88
C ALA A 78 15.17 17.80 -6.48
N ASN A 79 13.99 17.19 -6.55
CA ASN A 79 12.72 17.79 -6.12
C ASN A 79 12.63 17.82 -4.59
N PRO A 80 12.38 18.99 -3.95
CA PRO A 80 12.29 19.12 -2.50
C PRO A 80 11.22 18.23 -1.85
N LEU A 81 10.01 18.14 -2.45
CA LEU A 81 8.91 17.30 -1.93
C LEU A 81 9.30 15.83 -1.87
N TYR A 82 9.93 15.34 -2.92
CA TYR A 82 10.45 13.98 -2.97
C TYR A 82 11.47 13.74 -1.84
N ARG A 83 12.40 14.68 -1.68
CA ARG A 83 13.48 14.59 -0.69
C ARG A 83 12.93 14.55 0.73
N GLU A 84 11.95 15.39 1.06
CA GLU A 84 11.32 15.42 2.38
C GLU A 84 10.68 14.08 2.74
N LYS A 85 9.96 13.46 1.81
CA LYS A 85 9.23 12.20 2.08
C LYS A 85 10.10 10.95 2.11
N LEU A 86 11.15 10.92 1.32
CA LEU A 86 11.93 9.69 1.11
C LEU A 86 13.34 9.74 1.67
N SER A 87 13.82 10.88 2.20
CA SER A 87 15.20 11.03 2.70
C SER A 87 15.53 10.10 3.87
N GLY A 88 14.54 9.70 4.66
CA GLY A 88 14.71 8.78 5.80
C GLY A 88 14.80 7.30 5.39
N ILE A 89 14.63 6.97 4.11
CA ILE A 89 14.70 5.58 3.64
C ILE A 89 16.16 5.18 3.42
N LEU A 90 16.58 4.06 4.01
CA LEU A 90 17.86 3.45 3.67
C LEU A 90 17.90 3.14 2.18
N ASP A 91 18.97 3.52 1.48
CA ASP A 91 19.09 3.47 0.03
C ASP A 91 17.90 4.13 -0.71
N THR A 92 17.58 5.37 -0.32
CA THR A 92 16.55 6.20 -0.99
C THR A 92 16.68 6.10 -2.50
N PRO A 93 15.61 5.80 -3.26
CA PRO A 93 15.68 5.82 -4.73
C PRO A 93 16.06 7.22 -5.22
N TYR A 94 16.80 7.32 -6.31
CA TYR A 94 17.12 8.62 -6.91
C TYR A 94 15.92 9.22 -7.64
N PHE A 95 15.07 8.38 -8.20
CA PHE A 95 13.87 8.76 -8.96
C PHE A 95 12.72 7.80 -8.72
N LEU A 96 11.52 8.27 -9.02
CA LEU A 96 10.33 7.44 -9.17
C LEU A 96 9.63 7.83 -10.47
N PHE A 97 9.29 6.86 -11.30
CA PHE A 97 8.27 7.01 -12.32
C PHE A 97 6.89 6.89 -11.67
N TYR A 98 5.90 7.64 -12.19
CA TYR A 98 4.55 7.61 -11.66
C TYR A 98 3.48 7.70 -12.73
N ARG A 99 2.30 7.16 -12.44
CA ARG A 99 1.05 7.35 -13.17
C ARG A 99 -0.02 7.78 -12.17
N GLY A 100 -0.77 8.82 -12.50
CA GLY A 100 -1.73 9.45 -11.60
C GLY A 100 -1.20 10.70 -10.93
N ASN A 101 -1.77 11.07 -9.78
CA ASN A 101 -1.41 12.29 -9.06
C ASN A 101 -0.29 12.05 -8.04
N ILE A 102 0.92 12.54 -8.34
CA ILE A 102 2.10 12.35 -7.47
C ILE A 102 1.96 13.09 -6.13
N ASP A 103 1.19 14.17 -6.04
CA ASP A 103 1.05 14.95 -4.80
C ASP A 103 0.43 14.14 -3.66
N ILE A 104 -0.22 13.02 -3.99
CA ILE A 104 -0.81 12.11 -3.01
C ILE A 104 0.26 11.50 -2.07
N ILE A 105 1.52 11.39 -2.49
CA ILE A 105 2.60 10.91 -1.63
C ILE A 105 2.81 11.78 -0.38
N ASN A 106 2.36 13.04 -0.41
CA ASN A 106 2.47 13.97 0.71
C ASN A 106 1.39 13.79 1.77
N LYS A 107 0.32 13.05 1.44
CA LYS A 107 -0.77 12.79 2.39
C LYS A 107 -0.32 11.84 3.50
N ARG A 108 -1.04 11.88 4.62
CA ARG A 108 -0.91 10.90 5.69
C ARG A 108 -1.26 9.51 5.15
N SER A 109 -0.40 8.53 5.37
CA SER A 109 -0.54 7.24 4.72
C SER A 109 -0.10 6.09 5.60
N ILE A 110 -0.74 4.93 5.43
CA ILE A 110 -0.48 3.67 6.14
C ILE A 110 -0.30 2.56 5.12
N GLY A 111 0.76 1.76 5.35
CA GLY A 111 1.02 0.55 4.58
C GLY A 111 0.12 -0.60 5.03
N VAL A 112 -0.56 -1.28 4.10
CA VAL A 112 -1.29 -2.53 4.39
C VAL A 112 -0.68 -3.64 3.56
N VAL A 113 -0.16 -4.66 4.23
CA VAL A 113 0.52 -5.80 3.59
C VAL A 113 0.08 -7.12 4.20
N GLY A 114 0.22 -8.22 3.46
CA GLY A 114 -0.12 -9.52 4.01
C GLY A 114 0.09 -10.68 3.04
N ALA A 115 -0.58 -11.79 3.33
CA ALA A 115 -0.47 -13.03 2.59
C ALA A 115 -1.05 -12.89 1.17
N ARG A 116 -0.41 -13.57 0.20
CA ARG A 116 -0.97 -13.74 -1.16
C ARG A 116 -2.15 -14.71 -1.15
N ASN A 117 -2.04 -15.78 -0.36
CA ASN A 117 -3.13 -16.71 -0.08
C ASN A 117 -3.67 -16.36 1.30
N TYR A 118 -4.84 -15.80 1.35
CA TYR A 118 -5.49 -15.28 2.55
C TYR A 118 -6.68 -16.16 2.96
N SER A 119 -7.03 -16.11 4.23
CA SER A 119 -8.25 -16.75 4.77
C SER A 119 -9.47 -15.82 4.61
N SER A 120 -10.67 -16.35 4.87
CA SER A 120 -11.89 -15.54 4.96
C SER A 120 -11.78 -14.47 6.06
N TYR A 121 -11.12 -14.81 7.18
CA TYR A 121 -10.79 -13.87 8.24
C TYR A 121 -9.90 -12.72 7.72
N GLY A 122 -8.78 -13.06 7.05
CA GLY A 122 -7.89 -12.05 6.48
C GLY A 122 -8.58 -11.14 5.47
N LEU A 123 -9.49 -11.68 4.65
CA LEU A 123 -10.33 -10.88 3.74
C LEU A 123 -11.19 -9.88 4.52
N THR A 124 -11.93 -10.36 5.53
CA THR A 124 -12.85 -9.53 6.32
C THR A 124 -12.10 -8.43 7.07
N VAL A 125 -11.02 -8.79 7.77
CA VAL A 125 -10.21 -7.83 8.52
C VAL A 125 -9.55 -6.80 7.60
N THR A 126 -9.06 -7.21 6.41
CA THR A 126 -8.49 -6.25 5.44
C THR A 126 -9.52 -5.21 5.04
N LYS A 127 -10.75 -5.63 4.71
CA LYS A 127 -11.83 -4.72 4.34
C LYS A 127 -12.18 -3.77 5.49
N LEU A 128 -12.31 -4.32 6.70
CA LEU A 128 -12.67 -3.57 7.91
C LEU A 128 -11.65 -2.47 8.20
N LEU A 129 -10.37 -2.85 8.36
CA LEU A 129 -9.31 -1.91 8.73
C LEU A 129 -9.02 -0.90 7.59
N THR A 130 -9.08 -1.33 6.33
CA THR A 130 -8.90 -0.41 5.20
C THR A 130 -10.03 0.62 5.14
N LYS A 131 -11.29 0.21 5.31
CA LYS A 131 -12.42 1.12 5.35
C LYS A 131 -12.24 2.17 6.46
N GLU A 132 -11.79 1.76 7.64
CA GLU A 132 -11.50 2.66 8.76
C GLU A 132 -10.40 3.68 8.40
N LEU A 133 -9.30 3.25 7.77
CA LEU A 133 -8.26 4.16 7.29
C LEU A 133 -8.83 5.23 6.34
N ILE A 134 -9.62 4.81 5.37
CA ILE A 134 -10.19 5.71 4.37
C ILE A 134 -11.18 6.69 4.98
N THR A 135 -12.05 6.23 5.89
CA THR A 135 -13.00 7.09 6.62
C THR A 135 -12.27 8.21 7.39
N ASN A 136 -11.05 7.96 7.85
CA ASN A 136 -10.21 8.95 8.53
C ASN A 136 -9.24 9.70 7.58
N ASN A 137 -9.52 9.72 6.27
CA ASN A 137 -8.71 10.40 5.24
C ASN A 137 -7.24 9.94 5.20
N ILE A 138 -6.96 8.69 5.56
CA ILE A 138 -5.63 8.10 5.47
C ILE A 138 -5.47 7.43 4.11
N THR A 139 -4.39 7.78 3.43
CA THR A 139 -4.04 7.17 2.15
C THR A 139 -3.53 5.76 2.36
N LEU A 140 -4.06 4.80 1.59
CA LEU A 140 -3.57 3.45 1.58
C LEU A 140 -2.30 3.34 0.74
N ILE A 141 -1.28 2.67 1.28
CA ILE A 141 -0.09 2.26 0.49
C ILE A 141 0.03 0.75 0.51
N SER A 142 0.26 0.14 -0.65
CA SER A 142 0.58 -1.28 -0.74
C SER A 142 1.38 -1.61 -2.01
N GLY A 143 1.73 -2.88 -2.14
CA GLY A 143 2.54 -3.38 -3.24
C GLY A 143 1.77 -3.82 -4.48
N GLY A 144 0.45 -3.86 -4.44
CA GLY A 144 -0.37 -4.36 -5.52
C GLY A 144 -0.15 -5.85 -5.82
N ALA A 145 0.37 -6.64 -4.89
CA ALA A 145 0.48 -8.08 -5.01
C ALA A 145 -0.90 -8.76 -4.96
N ARG A 146 -0.96 -10.06 -5.31
CA ARG A 146 -2.14 -10.88 -5.04
C ARG A 146 -2.50 -10.87 -3.56
N GLY A 147 -3.75 -11.16 -3.22
CA GLY A 147 -4.20 -11.33 -1.85
C GLY A 147 -4.46 -10.02 -1.12
N ILE A 148 -3.94 -9.89 0.08
CA ILE A 148 -4.22 -8.77 1.00
C ILE A 148 -3.97 -7.40 0.34
N ASP A 149 -2.87 -7.24 -0.36
CA ASP A 149 -2.55 -5.98 -1.06
C ASP A 149 -3.66 -5.56 -2.04
N SER A 150 -4.11 -6.51 -2.89
CA SER A 150 -5.17 -6.24 -3.88
C SER A 150 -6.52 -5.97 -3.22
N ILE A 151 -6.84 -6.67 -2.12
CA ILE A 151 -8.07 -6.45 -1.36
C ILE A 151 -8.08 -5.07 -0.75
N ALA A 152 -6.98 -4.68 -0.11
CA ALA A 152 -6.82 -3.36 0.48
C ALA A 152 -7.01 -2.25 -0.57
N HIS A 153 -6.33 -2.35 -1.72
CA HIS A 153 -6.48 -1.39 -2.81
C HIS A 153 -7.92 -1.30 -3.34
N LYS A 154 -8.57 -2.45 -3.58
CA LYS A 154 -9.98 -2.49 -4.02
C LYS A 154 -10.90 -1.84 -3.00
N THR A 155 -10.76 -2.21 -1.72
CA THR A 155 -11.57 -1.65 -0.65
C THR A 155 -11.39 -0.13 -0.53
N ALA A 156 -10.16 0.37 -0.66
CA ALA A 156 -9.91 1.81 -0.64
C ALA A 156 -10.58 2.52 -1.82
N LEU A 157 -10.49 1.98 -3.04
CA LEU A 157 -11.16 2.54 -4.23
C LEU A 157 -12.68 2.52 -4.09
N ASP A 158 -13.25 1.42 -3.60
CA ASP A 158 -14.70 1.26 -3.43
C ASP A 158 -15.27 2.20 -2.35
N ASN A 159 -14.41 2.76 -1.47
CA ASN A 159 -14.76 3.78 -0.48
C ASN A 159 -14.22 5.18 -0.85
N ASN A 160 -13.88 5.44 -2.12
CA ASN A 160 -13.36 6.71 -2.64
C ASN A 160 -12.08 7.20 -1.94
N GLY A 161 -11.28 6.28 -1.42
CA GLY A 161 -10.02 6.59 -0.74
C GLY A 161 -8.83 6.74 -1.68
N TYR A 162 -7.85 7.53 -1.26
CA TYR A 162 -6.60 7.65 -1.98
C TYR A 162 -5.73 6.41 -1.84
N ASN A 163 -5.10 6.01 -2.95
CA ASN A 163 -4.26 4.83 -3.05
C ASN A 163 -2.86 5.18 -3.59
N ILE A 164 -1.84 4.53 -3.02
CA ILE A 164 -0.49 4.51 -3.57
C ILE A 164 -0.10 3.05 -3.80
N SER A 165 0.09 2.66 -5.05
CA SER A 165 0.62 1.34 -5.37
C SER A 165 2.08 1.45 -5.78
N VAL A 166 2.96 0.72 -5.07
CA VAL A 166 4.40 0.70 -5.39
C VAL A 166 4.71 -0.58 -6.16
N LEU A 167 5.30 -0.49 -7.36
CA LEU A 167 5.58 -1.66 -8.19
C LEU A 167 7.02 -2.17 -8.01
N GLY A 168 7.21 -3.48 -8.16
CA GLY A 168 8.52 -4.15 -8.18
C GLY A 168 9.05 -4.45 -9.59
N CYS A 169 8.58 -3.70 -10.58
CA CYS A 169 8.96 -3.81 -11.99
C CYS A 169 8.82 -2.44 -12.66
N GLY A 170 9.15 -2.34 -13.93
CA GLY A 170 8.90 -1.14 -14.72
C GLY A 170 7.42 -0.72 -14.63
N ILE A 171 7.16 0.58 -14.53
CA ILE A 171 5.80 1.10 -14.34
C ILE A 171 4.86 0.79 -15.51
N ASP A 172 5.41 0.45 -16.65
CA ASP A 172 4.73 0.04 -17.87
C ASP A 172 4.36 -1.46 -17.88
N ILE A 173 4.75 -2.22 -16.86
CA ILE A 173 4.46 -3.65 -16.71
C ILE A 173 3.48 -3.85 -15.56
N ALA A 174 2.30 -4.40 -15.87
CA ALA A 174 1.35 -4.81 -14.84
C ALA A 174 1.74 -6.19 -14.28
N TYR A 175 2.14 -6.23 -13.01
CA TYR A 175 2.42 -7.49 -12.31
C TYR A 175 1.86 -7.47 -10.89
N PRO A 176 1.00 -8.46 -10.53
CA PRO A 176 0.49 -9.53 -11.40
C PRO A 176 -0.42 -9.00 -12.52
N SER A 177 -0.48 -9.70 -13.64
CA SER A 177 -1.20 -9.25 -14.85
C SER A 177 -2.72 -9.07 -14.63
N GLU A 178 -3.31 -9.88 -13.72
CA GLU A 178 -4.71 -9.76 -13.33
C GLU A 178 -5.05 -8.46 -12.61
N ASN A 179 -4.06 -7.74 -12.08
CA ASN A 179 -4.25 -6.45 -11.41
C ASN A 179 -4.08 -5.25 -12.37
N LYS A 180 -4.02 -5.48 -13.68
CA LYS A 180 -3.87 -4.40 -14.67
C LYS A 180 -4.94 -3.32 -14.52
N ASP A 181 -6.20 -3.74 -14.46
CA ASP A 181 -7.34 -2.81 -14.31
C ASP A 181 -7.34 -2.13 -12.92
N LEU A 182 -6.91 -2.85 -11.88
CA LEU A 182 -6.74 -2.28 -10.55
C LEU A 182 -5.70 -1.15 -10.57
N PHE A 183 -4.54 -1.34 -11.20
CA PHE A 183 -3.53 -0.28 -11.32
C PHE A 183 -4.02 0.91 -12.14
N SER A 184 -4.86 0.69 -13.16
CA SER A 184 -5.47 1.79 -13.93
C SER A 184 -6.42 2.61 -13.05
N ARG A 185 -7.32 1.96 -12.32
CA ARG A 185 -8.22 2.61 -11.35
C ARG A 185 -7.46 3.34 -10.22
N ILE A 186 -6.33 2.77 -9.75
CA ILE A 186 -5.48 3.45 -8.76
C ILE A 186 -4.89 4.72 -9.35
N ALA A 187 -4.43 4.69 -10.60
CA ALA A 187 -3.87 5.88 -11.25
C ALA A 187 -4.89 7.00 -11.47
N GLU A 188 -6.18 6.70 -11.58
CA GLU A 188 -7.26 7.68 -11.71
C GLU A 188 -7.52 8.44 -10.39
N ASN A 189 -7.50 7.73 -9.24
CA ASN A 189 -7.86 8.28 -7.93
C ASN A 189 -6.69 8.35 -6.95
N GLY A 190 -5.48 8.08 -7.41
CA GLY A 190 -4.30 7.96 -6.57
C GLY A 190 -3.04 8.05 -7.41
N VAL A 191 -2.06 7.21 -7.08
CA VAL A 191 -0.80 7.13 -7.83
C VAL A 191 -0.21 5.72 -7.82
N VAL A 192 0.27 5.29 -8.97
CA VAL A 192 1.12 4.10 -9.12
C VAL A 192 2.54 4.57 -9.31
N ILE A 193 3.49 4.03 -8.55
CA ILE A 193 4.90 4.45 -8.59
C ILE A 193 5.86 3.27 -8.76
N SER A 194 7.02 3.52 -9.36
CA SER A 194 8.10 2.55 -9.51
C SER A 194 9.48 3.22 -9.56
N GLU A 195 10.48 2.60 -8.92
CA GLU A 195 11.89 3.00 -9.03
C GLU A 195 12.63 2.30 -10.18
N PHE A 196 11.96 1.46 -10.92
CA PHE A 196 12.57 0.66 -11.99
C PHE A 196 12.35 1.30 -13.35
N LEU A 197 13.38 1.21 -14.22
CA LEU A 197 13.29 1.68 -15.60
C LEU A 197 12.16 0.96 -16.36
N LEU A 198 11.61 1.62 -17.38
CA LEU A 198 10.61 1.01 -18.26
C LEU A 198 11.14 -0.29 -18.83
N GLY A 199 10.24 -1.27 -18.97
CA GLY A 199 10.61 -2.60 -19.47
C GLY A 199 11.31 -3.52 -18.45
N THR A 200 11.62 -3.03 -17.21
CA THR A 200 12.23 -3.89 -16.18
C THR A 200 11.25 -4.99 -15.76
N PRO A 201 11.60 -6.28 -15.95
CA PRO A 201 10.71 -7.39 -15.60
C PRO A 201 10.53 -7.54 -14.08
N PRO A 202 9.48 -8.25 -13.62
CA PRO A 202 9.19 -8.47 -12.20
C PRO A 202 10.12 -9.54 -11.59
N LEU A 203 11.39 -9.21 -11.41
CA LEU A 203 12.40 -10.08 -10.83
C LEU A 203 12.18 -10.23 -9.31
N ARG A 204 12.53 -11.40 -8.77
CA ARG A 204 12.31 -11.73 -7.34
C ARG A 204 12.98 -10.76 -6.40
N GLU A 205 14.18 -10.33 -6.70
CA GLU A 205 14.99 -9.38 -5.92
C GLU A 205 14.39 -7.97 -5.88
N ASN A 206 13.59 -7.60 -6.87
CA ASN A 206 12.98 -6.28 -6.93
C ASN A 206 11.89 -6.07 -5.87
N PHE A 207 11.19 -7.13 -5.45
CA PHE A 207 10.09 -7.01 -4.50
C PHE A 207 10.56 -6.62 -3.08
N PRO A 208 11.58 -7.27 -2.50
CA PRO A 208 12.15 -6.80 -1.24
C PRO A 208 12.71 -5.38 -1.33
N ARG A 209 13.39 -5.05 -2.42
CA ARG A 209 13.92 -3.72 -2.67
C ARG A 209 12.82 -2.66 -2.73
N ARG A 210 11.70 -2.94 -3.42
CA ARG A 210 10.54 -2.06 -3.50
C ARG A 210 9.90 -1.82 -2.12
N ASN A 211 9.85 -2.83 -1.24
CA ASN A 211 9.13 -2.75 0.04
C ASN A 211 9.62 -1.61 0.95
N ARG A 212 10.89 -1.19 0.84
CA ARG A 212 11.41 -0.03 1.57
C ARG A 212 10.72 1.29 1.19
N ILE A 213 10.16 1.37 -0.01
CA ILE A 213 9.40 2.53 -0.46
C ILE A 213 7.99 2.49 0.14
N ILE A 214 7.37 1.31 0.25
CA ILE A 214 6.07 1.15 0.91
C ILE A 214 6.17 1.64 2.35
N SER A 215 7.12 1.09 3.13
CA SER A 215 7.30 1.49 4.53
C SER A 215 7.77 2.94 4.66
N GLY A 216 8.66 3.41 3.79
CA GLY A 216 9.21 4.76 3.84
C GLY A 216 8.19 5.87 3.58
N LEU A 217 7.23 5.65 2.70
CA LEU A 217 6.12 6.57 2.46
C LEU A 217 5.04 6.47 3.55
N SER A 218 5.02 5.38 4.32
CA SER A 218 4.01 5.13 5.36
C SER A 218 4.44 5.71 6.71
N GLN A 219 3.46 6.11 7.53
CA GLN A 219 3.69 6.40 8.96
C GLN A 219 3.80 5.11 9.80
N GLY A 220 3.18 4.04 9.33
CA GLY A 220 3.21 2.70 9.93
C GLY A 220 2.77 1.65 8.93
N VAL A 221 2.97 0.39 9.28
CA VAL A 221 2.61 -0.76 8.42
C VAL A 221 1.73 -1.73 9.20
N ILE A 222 0.58 -2.08 8.62
CA ILE A 222 -0.33 -3.09 9.14
C ILE A 222 -0.06 -4.40 8.41
N VAL A 223 0.20 -5.46 9.17
CA VAL A 223 0.35 -6.85 8.68
C VAL A 223 -0.91 -7.62 9.06
N ILE A 224 -1.74 -7.94 8.07
CA ILE A 224 -3.03 -8.63 8.31
C ILE A 224 -2.80 -10.12 8.56
N GLU A 225 -2.28 -10.83 7.60
CA GLU A 225 -1.91 -12.25 7.69
C GLU A 225 -0.52 -12.43 7.09
N ALA A 226 0.33 -13.20 7.76
CA ALA A 226 1.64 -13.56 7.26
C ALA A 226 2.06 -14.93 7.80
N SER A 227 2.46 -15.85 6.92
CA SER A 227 3.22 -17.03 7.34
C SER A 227 4.68 -16.61 7.61
N GLU A 228 5.47 -17.46 8.28
CA GLU A 228 6.89 -17.18 8.59
C GLU A 228 7.75 -16.89 7.37
N LYS A 229 7.37 -17.39 6.20
CA LYS A 229 8.08 -17.18 4.93
C LYS A 229 7.47 -16.08 4.07
N SER A 230 6.51 -15.30 4.59
CA SER A 230 5.84 -14.25 3.83
C SER A 230 6.75 -13.08 3.53
N GLY A 231 6.67 -12.57 2.28
CA GLY A 231 7.36 -11.32 1.90
C GLY A 231 6.86 -10.07 2.65
N SER A 232 5.66 -10.11 3.23
CA SER A 232 5.13 -9.02 4.07
C SER A 232 5.93 -8.83 5.36
N LEU A 233 6.54 -9.90 5.89
CA LEU A 233 7.45 -9.80 7.05
C LEU A 233 8.73 -9.01 6.71
N ILE A 234 9.16 -9.02 5.45
CA ILE A 234 10.29 -8.19 5.00
C ILE A 234 9.90 -6.71 5.09
N THR A 235 8.68 -6.36 4.67
CA THR A 235 8.16 -4.99 4.77
C THR A 235 8.06 -4.55 6.24
N ALA A 236 7.56 -5.41 7.12
CA ALA A 236 7.48 -5.16 8.55
C ALA A 236 8.87 -4.90 9.17
N ARG A 237 9.87 -5.75 8.84
CA ARG A 237 11.25 -5.55 9.31
C ARG A 237 11.83 -4.23 8.84
N ILE A 238 11.69 -3.93 7.56
CA ILE A 238 12.19 -2.66 7.00
C ILE A 238 11.48 -1.47 7.66
N ALA A 239 10.19 -1.57 7.96
CA ALA A 239 9.46 -0.55 8.69
C ALA A 239 10.03 -0.30 10.09
N LEU A 240 10.38 -1.36 10.83
CA LEU A 240 11.06 -1.24 12.14
C LEU A 240 12.44 -0.60 11.99
N GLU A 241 13.23 -0.99 10.99
CA GLU A 241 14.54 -0.38 10.70
C GLU A 241 14.42 1.12 10.33
N GLN A 242 13.26 1.55 9.85
CA GLN A 242 12.91 2.94 9.54
C GLN A 242 12.18 3.64 10.70
N GLU A 243 12.17 3.05 11.90
CA GLU A 243 11.50 3.58 13.10
C GLU A 243 10.00 3.84 12.90
N LYS A 244 9.35 3.03 12.05
CA LYS A 244 7.91 3.10 11.80
C LYS A 244 7.15 2.13 12.70
N THR A 245 5.94 2.50 13.08
CA THR A 245 5.04 1.61 13.81
C THR A 245 4.68 0.39 12.95
N VAL A 246 4.89 -0.81 13.51
CA VAL A 246 4.42 -2.05 12.92
C VAL A 246 3.24 -2.55 13.73
N ILE A 247 2.11 -2.72 13.07
CA ILE A 247 0.85 -3.20 13.64
C ILE A 247 0.59 -4.58 13.05
N ALA A 248 0.34 -5.58 13.89
CA ALA A 248 0.03 -6.92 13.42
C ALA A 248 -1.36 -7.38 13.95
N VAL A 249 -2.10 -8.00 13.05
CA VAL A 249 -3.39 -8.60 13.38
C VAL A 249 -3.14 -10.02 13.88
N PRO A 250 -3.66 -10.40 15.08
CA PRO A 250 -3.55 -11.75 15.59
C PRO A 250 -4.36 -12.72 14.73
N GLY A 251 -3.89 -13.94 14.63
CA GLY A 251 -4.59 -15.01 13.94
C GLY A 251 -4.58 -16.31 14.73
N SER A 252 -5.39 -17.28 14.29
CA SER A 252 -5.46 -18.59 14.93
C SER A 252 -4.08 -19.27 14.98
N ILE A 253 -3.73 -19.83 16.13
CA ILE A 253 -2.50 -20.63 16.30
C ILE A 253 -2.54 -21.94 15.50
N LEU A 254 -3.73 -22.40 15.09
CA LEU A 254 -3.92 -23.56 14.26
C LEU A 254 -3.76 -23.29 12.77
N TYR A 255 -3.73 -22.00 12.39
CA TYR A 255 -3.60 -21.59 11.00
C TYR A 255 -2.17 -21.12 10.69
N SER A 256 -1.44 -21.92 9.93
CA SER A 256 -0.03 -21.63 9.59
C SER A 256 0.16 -20.31 8.82
N GLY A 257 -0.90 -19.81 8.15
CA GLY A 257 -0.90 -18.53 7.46
C GLY A 257 -0.79 -17.33 8.39
N ALA A 258 -1.07 -17.50 9.70
CA ALA A 258 -0.95 -16.43 10.71
C ALA A 258 0.33 -16.58 11.57
N SER A 259 1.15 -17.61 11.38
CA SER A 259 2.32 -17.86 12.22
C SER A 259 3.32 -16.72 12.25
N GLY A 260 3.51 -16.03 11.12
CA GLY A 260 4.41 -14.89 11.02
C GLY A 260 3.84 -13.61 11.63
N SER A 261 2.54 -13.30 11.47
CA SER A 261 1.90 -12.17 12.15
C SER A 261 1.90 -12.37 13.67
N ASN A 262 1.59 -13.59 14.16
CA ASN A 262 1.68 -13.93 15.59
C ASN A 262 3.13 -13.82 16.11
N LYS A 263 4.12 -14.16 15.28
CA LYS A 263 5.53 -13.95 15.63
C LYS A 263 5.89 -12.48 15.75
N LEU A 264 5.42 -11.62 14.84
CA LEU A 264 5.63 -10.17 14.95
C LEU A 264 5.07 -9.63 16.27
N LEU A 265 3.89 -10.06 16.70
CA LEU A 265 3.29 -9.68 17.98
C LEU A 265 4.17 -10.10 19.16
N ARG A 266 4.67 -11.34 19.17
CA ARG A 266 5.60 -11.83 20.19
C ARG A 266 6.90 -11.04 20.21
N ASP A 267 7.36 -10.57 19.05
CA ASP A 267 8.61 -9.82 18.89
C ASP A 267 8.40 -8.31 19.16
N GLY A 268 7.18 -7.88 19.59
CA GLY A 268 6.91 -6.51 20.08
C GLY A 268 6.16 -5.61 19.09
N ALA A 269 5.63 -6.12 17.99
CA ALA A 269 4.73 -5.34 17.15
C ALA A 269 3.45 -4.97 17.91
N SER A 270 2.87 -3.80 17.59
CA SER A 270 1.60 -3.38 18.17
C SER A 270 0.48 -4.34 17.75
N ILE A 271 -0.33 -4.75 18.71
CA ILE A 271 -1.48 -5.62 18.45
C ILE A 271 -2.68 -4.80 17.97
N CYS A 272 -3.41 -5.33 16.99
CA CYS A 272 -4.68 -4.79 16.54
C CYS A 272 -5.72 -5.90 16.53
N THR A 273 -6.59 -5.90 17.54
CA THR A 273 -7.67 -6.87 17.72
C THR A 273 -9.00 -6.36 17.19
N ASP A 274 -9.15 -5.03 17.10
CA ASP A 274 -10.35 -4.36 16.60
C ASP A 274 -10.03 -2.99 15.96
N VAL A 275 -11.07 -2.31 15.52
CA VAL A 275 -10.96 -0.97 14.91
C VAL A 275 -10.53 0.09 15.94
N GLN A 276 -10.88 -0.10 17.21
CA GLN A 276 -10.53 0.85 18.27
C GLN A 276 -9.02 0.84 18.54
N ASP A 277 -8.40 -0.35 18.56
CA ASP A 277 -6.93 -0.46 18.64
C ASP A 277 -6.26 0.33 17.50
N LEU A 278 -6.77 0.19 16.26
CA LEU A 278 -6.24 0.93 15.12
C LEU A 278 -6.35 2.45 15.31
N ARG A 279 -7.48 2.93 15.82
CA ARG A 279 -7.69 4.35 16.11
C ARG A 279 -6.70 4.88 17.13
N VAL A 280 -6.51 4.16 18.22
CA VAL A 280 -5.55 4.52 19.27
C VAL A 280 -4.12 4.53 18.73
N LEU A 281 -3.71 3.45 18.07
CA LEU A 281 -2.35 3.28 17.55
C LEU A 281 -1.97 4.34 16.49
N LEU A 282 -2.95 4.79 15.73
CA LEU A 282 -2.74 5.80 14.69
C LEU A 282 -3.12 7.21 15.15
N SER A 283 -3.50 7.40 16.42
CA SER A 283 -3.98 8.71 16.95
C SER A 283 -5.04 9.33 16.04
N LEU A 284 -6.05 8.54 15.67
CA LEU A 284 -7.17 9.02 14.88
C LEU A 284 -8.12 9.75 15.80
N GLU A 285 -8.56 10.93 15.39
CA GLU A 285 -9.63 11.64 16.10
C GLU A 285 -10.87 10.74 16.14
N HIS A 286 -11.59 10.77 17.25
CA HIS A 286 -12.93 10.21 17.31
C HIS A 286 -13.80 11.03 16.36
N VAL A 287 -13.85 10.65 15.10
CA VAL A 287 -14.99 11.01 14.28
C VAL A 287 -16.15 10.29 14.97
N ASN A 288 -16.95 11.05 15.72
CA ASN A 288 -18.27 10.61 16.10
C ASN A 288 -19.00 10.35 14.77
N ILE A 289 -18.83 9.14 14.23
CA ILE A 289 -19.75 8.63 13.25
C ILE A 289 -21.03 8.50 14.09
N SER A 290 -21.86 9.54 14.02
CA SER A 290 -23.26 9.37 14.41
C SER A 290 -23.69 8.10 13.71
N PRO A 291 -24.11 7.06 14.42
CA PRO A 291 -24.56 5.84 13.77
C PRO A 291 -25.54 6.31 12.69
N MET A 292 -25.28 5.94 11.43
CA MET A 292 -26.32 6.12 10.40
C MET A 292 -27.57 5.64 11.08
N LYS A 293 -28.59 6.51 11.19
CA LYS A 293 -29.83 6.23 11.92
C LYS A 293 -30.31 4.87 11.44
N SER A 294 -29.89 3.82 12.14
CA SER A 294 -30.54 2.52 12.03
C SER A 294 -31.98 2.79 12.43
N THR A 295 -32.92 2.31 11.66
CA THR A 295 -34.30 2.36 12.15
C THR A 295 -34.32 1.71 13.54
N PRO A 296 -35.16 2.19 14.48
CA PRO A 296 -35.24 1.61 15.82
C PRO A 296 -35.34 0.08 15.80
N GLU A 297 -36.08 -0.45 14.84
CA GLU A 297 -36.28 -1.87 14.58
C GLU A 297 -34.98 -2.61 14.20
N LYS A 298 -34.14 -2.00 13.39
CA LYS A 298 -32.85 -2.58 12.98
C LYS A 298 -31.85 -2.60 14.14
N SER A 299 -31.85 -1.59 14.98
CA SER A 299 -31.03 -1.55 16.20
C SER A 299 -31.42 -2.64 17.18
N GLU A 300 -32.74 -2.84 17.39
CA GLU A 300 -33.30 -3.91 18.23
C GLU A 300 -32.85 -5.30 17.74
N ILE A 301 -32.91 -5.57 16.43
CA ILE A 301 -32.47 -6.84 15.85
C ILE A 301 -30.96 -7.04 16.03
N LEU A 302 -30.15 -6.00 15.87
CA LEU A 302 -28.69 -6.09 16.05
C LEU A 302 -28.27 -6.29 17.51
N GLU A 303 -29.09 -5.93 18.49
CA GLU A 303 -28.85 -6.25 19.90
C GLU A 303 -29.13 -7.71 20.22
N ILE A 304 -30.07 -8.33 19.50
CA ILE A 304 -30.45 -9.75 19.68
C ILE A 304 -29.44 -10.67 18.98
N ILE A 305 -28.97 -10.30 17.77
CA ILE A 305 -28.01 -11.08 16.99
C ILE A 305 -26.60 -10.73 17.47
N THR A 306 -25.97 -11.66 18.17
CA THR A 306 -24.62 -11.56 18.69
C THR A 306 -23.59 -12.29 17.79
N ASP A 307 -22.38 -12.45 18.25
CA ASP A 307 -21.32 -13.29 17.67
C ASP A 307 -21.62 -14.81 17.79
N SER A 308 -22.62 -15.18 18.57
CA SER A 308 -23.10 -16.54 18.70
C SER A 308 -24.34 -16.78 17.82
N PRO A 309 -24.50 -17.99 17.22
CA PRO A 309 -25.64 -18.29 16.36
C PRO A 309 -26.98 -18.17 17.10
N VAL A 310 -27.88 -17.32 16.63
CA VAL A 310 -29.24 -17.13 17.16
C VAL A 310 -30.25 -17.61 16.12
N HIS A 311 -31.17 -18.49 16.52
CA HIS A 311 -32.22 -18.99 15.64
C HIS A 311 -33.27 -17.91 15.34
N ILE A 312 -33.84 -17.92 14.13
CA ILE A 312 -34.82 -16.91 13.70
C ILE A 312 -36.04 -16.81 14.63
N ASP A 313 -36.51 -17.94 15.16
CA ASP A 313 -37.65 -17.94 16.09
C ASP A 313 -37.32 -17.24 17.41
N ASP A 314 -36.06 -17.26 17.84
CA ASP A 314 -35.65 -16.58 19.06
C ASP A 314 -35.45 -15.07 18.79
N ILE A 315 -35.00 -14.68 17.60
CA ILE A 315 -35.00 -13.27 17.16
C ILE A 315 -36.44 -12.77 17.14
N PHE A 316 -37.37 -13.54 16.55
CA PHE A 316 -38.76 -13.17 16.48
C PHE A 316 -39.46 -13.03 17.84
N LYS A 317 -39.12 -13.86 18.83
CA LYS A 317 -39.68 -13.78 20.20
C LYS A 317 -39.20 -12.54 20.95
N ASN A 318 -38.02 -12.05 20.66
CA ASN A 318 -37.35 -10.98 21.40
C ASN A 318 -37.36 -9.64 20.65
N THR A 319 -38.09 -9.52 19.53
CA THR A 319 -38.27 -8.27 18.78
C THR A 319 -39.73 -7.87 18.71
N SER A 320 -39.98 -6.56 18.62
CA SER A 320 -41.30 -5.98 18.38
C SER A 320 -41.71 -6.01 16.89
N VAL A 321 -40.82 -6.43 15.99
CA VAL A 321 -40.99 -6.40 14.53
C VAL A 321 -41.86 -7.57 14.07
N ASP A 322 -42.84 -7.31 13.20
CA ASP A 322 -43.64 -8.40 12.57
C ASP A 322 -42.80 -9.30 11.68
N ARG A 323 -43.28 -10.55 11.45
CA ARG A 323 -42.51 -11.56 10.67
C ARG A 323 -42.11 -11.11 9.27
N GLY A 324 -42.97 -10.42 8.55
CA GLY A 324 -42.70 -9.97 7.18
C GLY A 324 -41.59 -8.92 7.14
N SER A 325 -41.69 -7.95 8.02
CA SER A 325 -40.68 -6.89 8.21
C SER A 325 -39.36 -7.45 8.72
N LEU A 326 -39.39 -8.44 9.63
CA LEU A 326 -38.18 -9.08 10.15
C LEU A 326 -37.39 -9.78 9.03
N TYR A 327 -38.05 -10.55 8.16
CA TYR A 327 -37.38 -11.20 7.03
C TYR A 327 -36.79 -10.16 6.07
N ALA A 328 -37.50 -9.08 5.77
CA ALA A 328 -37.00 -8.03 4.90
C ALA A 328 -35.75 -7.33 5.50
N LEU A 329 -35.79 -7.03 6.81
CA LEU A 329 -34.67 -6.43 7.52
C LEU A 329 -33.46 -7.38 7.60
N LEU A 330 -33.66 -8.65 7.92
CA LEU A 330 -32.60 -9.65 7.94
C LEU A 330 -31.96 -9.82 6.56
N PHE A 331 -32.74 -9.82 5.51
CA PHE A 331 -32.25 -9.88 4.13
C PHE A 331 -31.44 -8.62 3.76
N GLU A 332 -31.93 -7.44 4.11
CA GLU A 332 -31.19 -6.17 3.92
C GLU A 332 -29.85 -6.19 4.68
N MET A 333 -29.86 -6.65 5.93
CA MET A 333 -28.67 -6.73 6.77
C MET A 333 -27.66 -7.76 6.23
N GLN A 334 -28.12 -8.86 5.63
CA GLN A 334 -27.25 -9.82 4.93
C GLN A 334 -26.61 -9.19 3.68
N ILE A 335 -27.38 -8.46 2.85
CA ILE A 335 -26.83 -7.77 1.68
C ILE A 335 -25.77 -6.75 2.11
N LYS A 336 -25.99 -6.06 3.22
CA LYS A 336 -25.05 -5.10 3.80
C LYS A 336 -23.88 -5.76 4.57
N SER A 337 -23.85 -7.09 4.59
CA SER A 337 -22.85 -7.88 5.32
C SER A 337 -22.77 -7.55 6.82
N GLU A 338 -23.87 -7.13 7.43
CA GLU A 338 -23.98 -6.86 8.87
C GLU A 338 -24.23 -8.13 9.68
N ILE A 339 -24.86 -9.12 9.05
CA ILE A 339 -25.12 -10.46 9.60
C ILE A 339 -24.87 -11.54 8.55
N ILE A 340 -24.65 -12.78 9.01
CA ILE A 340 -24.52 -13.97 8.17
C ILE A 340 -25.63 -14.95 8.56
N CYS A 341 -26.34 -15.49 7.56
CA CYS A 341 -27.24 -16.61 7.76
C CYS A 341 -26.48 -17.92 7.64
N LEU A 342 -26.55 -18.74 8.69
CA LEU A 342 -26.02 -20.09 8.76
C LEU A 342 -27.10 -21.14 8.41
N PRO A 343 -26.72 -22.36 8.04
CA PRO A 343 -27.69 -23.45 7.83
C PRO A 343 -28.64 -23.65 9.02
N GLY A 344 -29.94 -23.84 8.74
CA GLY A 344 -30.97 -24.00 9.77
C GLY A 344 -31.56 -22.69 10.30
N ASN A 345 -31.46 -21.58 9.52
CA ASN A 345 -31.99 -20.25 9.87
C ASN A 345 -31.40 -19.66 11.16
N TYR A 346 -30.10 -19.93 11.40
CA TYR A 346 -29.34 -19.25 12.42
C TYR A 346 -28.65 -18.03 11.86
N TYR A 347 -28.63 -16.96 12.62
CA TYR A 347 -28.00 -15.70 12.26
C TYR A 347 -26.89 -15.34 13.24
N VAL A 348 -25.80 -14.81 12.69
CA VAL A 348 -24.64 -14.36 13.47
C VAL A 348 -24.28 -12.95 13.01
N ARG A 349 -23.92 -12.10 13.93
CA ARG A 349 -23.45 -10.76 13.61
C ARG A 349 -22.08 -10.83 12.96
N THR A 350 -21.92 -10.09 11.87
CA THR A 350 -20.61 -9.89 11.26
C THR A 350 -19.94 -8.76 12.02
N ILE A 351 -18.77 -9.01 12.58
CA ILE A 351 -17.99 -8.05 13.36
C ILE A 351 -17.61 -6.84 12.50
#